data_a2a5e82b45f194df66e5c6707b18f8f6
#
_entry.id   a2a5e82b45f194df66e5c6707b18f8f6
#
_cell.length_a   1.000
_cell.length_b   1.000
_cell.length_c   1.000
_cell.angle_alpha   90.00
_cell.angle_beta   90.00
_cell.angle_gamma   90.00
#
_symmetry.space_group_name_H-M   'P 1'
#
loop_
_entity.id
_entity.type
_entity.pdbx_description
1 polymer ?
#
loop_
_entity_poly.entity_id
_entity_poly.type
_entity_poly.pdbx_seq_one_letter_code
_entity_poly.pdbx_strand_id
1 'polypeptide(L)'
;PEHLRSLVFTSKDLADVKSIRAVSGLPGFKASEQPVLAEHKLRWVGELLAVCLGETRATAEDAADEVFAEIEDLEPVTDMLKARNPESPLVHEDWGDNVFLETNVDTGVDDVIASAPVKISRRLNMSRQCMAPLEGRGVLAEWNERTHQLVVYTATQLPHIIRTGLSECLGLEESS
;
A
#
# COMPACT_ATOMS: atom_id res chain seq x y z
N PRO A 1 -20.68 -9.07 -18.49
CA PRO A 1 -22.16 -9.18 -18.57
C PRO A 1 -22.83 -8.04 -17.80
N GLU A 2 -23.89 -7.46 -18.35
CA GLU A 2 -24.51 -6.26 -17.79
C GLU A 2 -25.10 -6.48 -16.38
N HIS A 3 -25.59 -7.69 -16.09
CA HIS A 3 -26.12 -8.06 -14.78
C HIS A 3 -25.07 -8.12 -13.67
N LEU A 4 -23.77 -8.23 -13.97
CA LEU A 4 -22.68 -8.22 -12.99
C LEU A 4 -22.15 -6.80 -12.73
N ARG A 5 -22.50 -5.82 -13.58
CA ARG A 5 -21.98 -4.46 -13.50
C ARG A 5 -22.33 -3.77 -12.18
N SER A 6 -23.53 -4.02 -11.65
CA SER A 6 -23.98 -3.48 -10.36
C SER A 6 -23.27 -4.09 -9.15
N LEU A 7 -22.49 -5.14 -9.35
CA LEU A 7 -21.72 -5.83 -8.31
C LEU A 7 -20.25 -5.43 -8.29
N VAL A 8 -19.80 -4.59 -9.22
CA VAL A 8 -18.40 -4.16 -9.35
C VAL A 8 -18.29 -2.69 -8.97
N PHE A 9 -17.43 -2.40 -8.01
CA PHE A 9 -17.13 -1.08 -7.50
C PHE A 9 -15.69 -0.71 -7.80
N THR A 10 -15.48 0.52 -8.24
CA THR A 10 -14.18 1.09 -8.59
C THR A 10 -13.86 2.29 -7.68
N SER A 11 -12.71 2.92 -7.86
CA SER A 11 -12.34 4.16 -7.15
C SER A 11 -13.40 5.26 -7.27
N LYS A 12 -14.10 5.33 -8.40
CA LYS A 12 -15.18 6.32 -8.62
C LYS A 12 -16.39 6.14 -7.71
N ASP A 13 -16.66 4.90 -7.33
CA ASP A 13 -17.76 4.54 -6.42
C ASP A 13 -17.40 4.78 -4.96
N LEU A 14 -16.09 4.94 -4.67
CA LEU A 14 -15.51 5.17 -3.34
C LEU A 14 -14.98 6.60 -3.16
N ALA A 15 -15.58 7.58 -3.84
CA ALA A 15 -15.11 8.98 -3.84
C ALA A 15 -15.03 9.61 -2.43
N ASP A 16 -15.86 9.15 -1.49
CA ASP A 16 -15.88 9.63 -0.10
C ASP A 16 -14.88 8.90 0.80
N VAL A 17 -14.24 7.82 0.30
CA VAL A 17 -13.24 7.06 1.06
C VAL A 17 -11.86 7.64 0.79
N LYS A 18 -11.19 8.09 1.86
CA LYS A 18 -9.86 8.68 1.74
C LYS A 18 -8.78 7.63 1.55
N SER A 19 -7.66 8.05 0.98
CA SER A 19 -6.47 7.21 0.82
C SER A 19 -5.86 6.80 2.17
N ILE A 20 -5.26 5.63 2.20
CA ILE A 20 -4.42 5.17 3.30
C ILE A 20 -3.11 5.96 3.23
N ARG A 21 -2.72 6.60 4.32
CA ARG A 21 -1.52 7.42 4.39
C ARG A 21 -0.44 6.76 5.25
N ALA A 22 0.74 6.61 4.68
CA ALA A 22 1.92 6.23 5.47
C ALA A 22 2.39 7.42 6.31
N VAL A 23 2.67 7.16 7.60
CA VAL A 23 3.16 8.19 8.53
C VAL A 23 4.46 7.73 9.18
N SER A 24 5.38 8.69 9.41
CA SER A 24 6.62 8.47 10.16
C SER A 24 7.06 9.77 10.81
N GLY A 25 7.62 9.69 12.01
CA GLY A 25 8.27 10.82 12.69
C GLY A 25 9.71 11.08 12.25
N LEU A 26 10.23 10.33 11.27
CA LEU A 26 11.61 10.50 10.81
C LEU A 26 11.74 11.73 9.91
N PRO A 27 12.73 12.59 10.15
CA PRO A 27 12.96 13.77 9.33
C PRO A 27 13.20 13.40 7.86
N GLY A 28 12.57 14.13 6.94
CA GLY A 28 12.71 13.89 5.50
C GLY A 28 11.88 12.73 4.95
N PHE A 29 11.05 12.08 5.77
CA PHE A 29 10.12 11.05 5.29
C PHE A 29 9.08 11.65 4.33
N LYS A 30 8.99 11.09 3.13
CA LYS A 30 7.95 11.43 2.16
C LYS A 30 6.78 10.47 2.33
N ALA A 31 5.65 10.98 2.79
CA ALA A 31 4.46 10.18 2.96
C ALA A 31 3.90 9.74 1.60
N SER A 32 3.62 8.45 1.47
CA SER A 32 2.84 7.95 0.34
C SER A 32 1.36 7.92 0.73
N GLU A 33 0.51 8.27 -0.21
CA GLU A 33 -0.91 8.07 -0.14
C GLU A 33 -1.29 6.92 -1.09
N GLN A 34 -1.87 5.88 -0.53
CA GLN A 34 -2.35 4.74 -1.28
C GLN A 34 -3.88 4.80 -1.34
N PRO A 35 -4.47 5.00 -2.52
CA PRO A 35 -5.91 4.90 -2.66
C PRO A 35 -6.37 3.48 -2.34
N VAL A 36 -7.56 3.34 -1.78
CA VAL A 36 -8.14 2.01 -1.46
C VAL A 36 -8.30 1.18 -2.72
N LEU A 37 -8.71 1.80 -3.83
CA LEU A 37 -8.69 1.23 -5.17
C LEU A 37 -7.92 2.19 -6.08
N ALA A 38 -7.05 1.66 -6.94
CA ALA A 38 -6.26 2.45 -7.86
C ALA A 38 -7.16 3.21 -8.85
N GLU A 39 -6.81 4.47 -9.13
CA GLU A 39 -7.62 5.35 -9.99
C GLU A 39 -6.93 5.65 -11.32
N HIS A 40 -5.73 6.19 -11.30
CA HIS A 40 -5.05 6.69 -12.50
C HIS A 40 -3.76 5.94 -12.83
N LYS A 41 -3.09 5.38 -11.84
CA LYS A 41 -1.79 4.74 -12.00
C LYS A 41 -1.67 3.54 -11.06
N LEU A 42 -1.22 2.43 -11.64
CA LEU A 42 -0.80 1.24 -10.88
C LEU A 42 0.70 1.37 -10.59
N ARG A 43 1.07 1.30 -9.33
CA ARG A 43 2.45 1.49 -8.88
C ARG A 43 3.16 0.19 -8.56
N TRP A 44 2.41 -0.88 -8.36
CA TRP A 44 2.96 -2.19 -8.01
C TRP A 44 2.01 -3.33 -8.40
N VAL A 45 2.57 -4.52 -8.57
CA VAL A 45 1.80 -5.71 -8.91
C VAL A 45 0.97 -6.15 -7.71
N GLY A 46 -0.36 -6.27 -7.88
CA GLY A 46 -1.31 -6.61 -6.82
C GLY A 46 -2.01 -5.39 -6.21
N GLU A 47 -1.82 -4.20 -6.75
CA GLU A 47 -2.61 -3.02 -6.37
C GLU A 47 -4.08 -3.22 -6.77
N LEU A 48 -5.01 -2.92 -5.86
CA LEU A 48 -6.42 -3.20 -6.05
C LEU A 48 -7.06 -2.24 -7.05
N LEU A 49 -7.80 -2.77 -8.01
CA LEU A 49 -8.48 -2.02 -9.05
C LEU A 49 -9.99 -1.90 -8.82
N ALA A 50 -10.59 -2.98 -8.32
CA ALA A 50 -12.02 -3.05 -8.12
C ALA A 50 -12.36 -3.98 -6.96
N VAL A 51 -13.55 -3.80 -6.41
CA VAL A 51 -14.17 -4.70 -5.44
C VAL A 51 -15.44 -5.28 -6.06
N CYS A 52 -15.57 -6.59 -6.01
CA CYS A 52 -16.74 -7.30 -6.50
C CYS A 52 -17.55 -7.84 -5.34
N LEU A 53 -18.84 -7.56 -5.32
CA LEU A 53 -19.78 -8.05 -4.33
C LEU A 53 -20.59 -9.23 -4.88
N GLY A 54 -20.97 -10.14 -4.00
CA GLY A 54 -21.84 -11.27 -4.32
C GLY A 54 -22.53 -11.79 -3.06
N GLU A 55 -23.67 -12.46 -3.21
CA GLU A 55 -24.35 -13.12 -2.09
C GLU A 55 -23.51 -14.26 -1.52
N THR A 56 -22.62 -14.82 -2.33
CA THR A 56 -21.67 -15.86 -1.94
C THR A 56 -20.29 -15.52 -2.47
N ARG A 57 -19.27 -16.13 -1.88
CA ARG A 57 -17.90 -16.02 -2.36
C ARG A 57 -17.77 -16.40 -3.85
N ALA A 58 -18.45 -17.49 -4.26
CA ALA A 58 -18.40 -17.96 -5.65
C ALA A 58 -18.93 -16.90 -6.63
N THR A 59 -20.07 -16.27 -6.31
CA THR A 59 -20.64 -15.22 -7.16
C THR A 59 -19.80 -13.96 -7.20
N ALA A 60 -19.10 -13.63 -6.12
CA ALA A 60 -18.16 -12.50 -6.09
C ALA A 60 -16.89 -12.81 -6.91
N GLU A 61 -16.37 -14.04 -6.85
CA GLU A 61 -15.23 -14.50 -7.66
C GLU A 61 -15.59 -14.53 -9.15
N ASP A 62 -16.76 -15.06 -9.52
CA ASP A 62 -17.26 -15.03 -10.89
C ASP A 62 -17.36 -13.60 -11.46
N ALA A 63 -17.82 -12.66 -10.62
CA ALA A 63 -17.86 -11.26 -11.00
C ALA A 63 -16.46 -10.65 -11.17
N ALA A 64 -15.50 -11.04 -10.33
CA ALA A 64 -14.13 -10.56 -10.41
C ALA A 64 -13.41 -11.07 -11.66
N ASP A 65 -13.66 -12.31 -12.09
CA ASP A 65 -13.09 -12.89 -13.30
C ASP A 65 -13.56 -12.20 -14.59
N GLU A 66 -14.73 -11.56 -14.54
CA GLU A 66 -15.28 -10.78 -15.67
C GLU A 66 -14.77 -9.32 -15.71
N VAL A 67 -13.99 -8.88 -14.69
CA VAL A 67 -13.43 -7.52 -14.68
C VAL A 67 -12.23 -7.45 -15.63
N PHE A 68 -12.36 -6.62 -16.63
CA PHE A 68 -11.27 -6.30 -17.55
C PHE A 68 -10.85 -4.84 -17.38
N ALA A 69 -9.55 -4.61 -17.15
CA ALA A 69 -8.95 -3.28 -17.09
C ALA A 69 -8.04 -3.07 -18.31
N GLU A 70 -8.29 -2.00 -19.05
CA GLU A 70 -7.39 -1.55 -20.11
C GLU A 70 -6.26 -0.74 -19.46
N ILE A 71 -5.03 -1.22 -19.56
CA ILE A 71 -3.85 -0.66 -18.91
C ILE A 71 -2.83 -0.26 -19.98
N GLU A 72 -2.32 0.95 -19.87
CA GLU A 72 -1.16 1.43 -20.61
C GLU A 72 0.11 1.11 -19.82
N ASP A 73 1.03 0.34 -20.43
CA ASP A 73 2.28 -0.03 -19.79
C ASP A 73 3.23 1.17 -19.69
N LEU A 74 3.69 1.44 -18.48
CA LEU A 74 4.75 2.41 -18.20
C LEU A 74 6.08 1.70 -17.98
N GLU A 75 7.19 2.43 -18.13
CA GLU A 75 8.52 1.89 -17.82
C GLU A 75 8.63 1.53 -16.33
N PRO A 76 8.88 0.25 -15.98
CA PRO A 76 8.87 -0.19 -14.59
C PRO A 76 10.17 0.20 -13.86
N VAL A 77 10.05 0.60 -12.61
CA VAL A 77 11.16 0.91 -11.71
C VAL A 77 11.44 -0.30 -10.81
N THR A 78 12.28 -1.21 -11.29
CA THR A 78 12.56 -2.49 -10.60
C THR A 78 13.95 -2.59 -9.97
N ASP A 79 14.88 -1.71 -10.34
CA ASP A 79 16.24 -1.65 -9.80
C ASP A 79 16.38 -0.49 -8.82
N MET A 80 16.53 -0.80 -7.53
CA MET A 80 16.61 0.20 -6.46
C MET A 80 17.81 1.15 -6.59
N LEU A 81 18.90 0.73 -7.24
CA LEU A 81 20.06 1.61 -7.43
C LEU A 81 19.86 2.56 -8.60
N LYS A 82 19.27 2.06 -9.69
CA LYS A 82 18.92 2.88 -10.85
C LYS A 82 17.79 3.86 -10.53
N ALA A 83 16.86 3.46 -9.66
CA ALA A 83 15.75 4.33 -9.23
C ALA A 83 16.19 5.67 -8.63
N ARG A 84 17.43 5.76 -8.12
CA ARG A 84 18.00 7.00 -7.58
C ARG A 84 18.54 7.95 -8.66
N ASN A 85 18.65 7.50 -9.91
CA ASN A 85 19.12 8.37 -10.99
C ASN A 85 18.04 9.43 -11.31
N PRO A 86 18.43 10.69 -11.54
CA PRO A 86 17.49 11.76 -11.86
C PRO A 86 16.64 11.51 -13.11
N GLU A 87 17.13 10.67 -14.03
CA GLU A 87 16.46 10.31 -15.28
C GLU A 87 15.54 9.09 -15.13
N SER A 88 15.49 8.47 -13.95
CA SER A 88 14.62 7.31 -13.71
C SER A 88 13.15 7.74 -13.72
N PRO A 89 12.24 6.94 -14.29
CA PRO A 89 10.81 7.20 -14.16
C PRO A 89 10.40 7.32 -12.70
N LEU A 90 9.47 8.22 -12.41
CA LEU A 90 9.00 8.44 -11.05
C LEU A 90 7.84 7.49 -10.71
N VAL A 91 7.92 6.81 -9.57
CA VAL A 91 6.81 6.03 -9.02
C VAL A 91 5.76 6.96 -8.42
N HIS A 92 6.21 8.02 -7.73
CA HIS A 92 5.40 9.11 -7.20
C HIS A 92 5.89 10.43 -7.79
N GLU A 93 5.14 11.01 -8.71
CA GLU A 93 5.51 12.19 -9.48
C GLU A 93 5.74 13.43 -8.60
N ASP A 94 4.93 13.57 -7.56
CA ASP A 94 4.96 14.66 -6.60
C ASP A 94 6.19 14.66 -5.69
N TRP A 95 6.92 13.53 -5.62
CA TRP A 95 8.14 13.44 -4.81
C TRP A 95 9.37 14.01 -5.47
N GLY A 96 9.40 14.11 -6.83
CA GLY A 96 10.52 14.58 -7.60
C GLY A 96 11.71 13.62 -7.69
N ASP A 97 11.71 12.55 -6.93
CA ASP A 97 12.64 11.43 -6.97
C ASP A 97 11.98 10.16 -6.42
N ASN A 98 12.68 9.02 -6.46
CA ASN A 98 12.18 7.74 -5.94
C ASN A 98 12.71 7.41 -4.52
N VAL A 99 13.14 8.40 -3.75
CA VAL A 99 13.64 8.20 -2.38
C VAL A 99 12.60 8.68 -1.38
N PHE A 100 11.97 7.76 -0.65
CA PHE A 100 10.96 8.11 0.34
C PHE A 100 11.54 8.51 1.69
N LEU A 101 12.75 8.04 2.00
CA LEU A 101 13.47 8.32 3.24
C LEU A 101 14.97 8.09 3.04
N GLU A 102 15.78 9.02 3.49
CA GLU A 102 17.21 8.84 3.64
C GLU A 102 17.60 9.16 5.09
N THR A 103 18.23 8.21 5.76
CA THR A 103 18.75 8.39 7.11
C THR A 103 20.25 8.13 7.13
N ASN A 104 20.98 8.95 7.84
CA ASN A 104 22.40 8.76 8.09
C ASN A 104 22.65 8.69 9.60
N VAL A 105 23.38 7.68 10.03
CA VAL A 105 23.85 7.54 11.40
C VAL A 105 25.37 7.64 11.39
N ASP A 106 25.86 8.83 11.72
CA ASP A 106 27.30 9.06 11.87
C ASP A 106 27.69 8.82 13.33
N THR A 107 28.52 7.80 13.55
CA THR A 107 29.03 7.43 14.86
C THR A 107 30.52 7.80 15.06
N GLY A 108 31.11 8.54 14.10
CA GLY A 108 32.53 8.94 14.16
C GLY A 108 33.51 7.79 14.00
N VAL A 109 33.13 6.71 13.31
CA VAL A 109 33.99 5.52 13.14
C VAL A 109 34.90 5.58 11.91
N ASP A 110 34.78 6.60 11.09
CA ASP A 110 35.52 6.70 9.81
C ASP A 110 37.04 6.64 10.02
N ASP A 111 37.58 7.33 11.02
CA ASP A 111 39.01 7.33 11.34
C ASP A 111 39.47 5.95 11.83
N VAL A 112 38.61 5.24 12.55
CA VAL A 112 38.92 3.86 13.03
C VAL A 112 38.94 2.91 11.84
N ILE A 113 38.00 3.02 10.92
CA ILE A 113 37.95 2.25 9.68
C ILE A 113 39.18 2.61 8.80
N ALA A 114 39.51 3.89 8.69
CA ALA A 114 40.64 4.36 7.90
C ALA A 114 41.99 3.83 8.40
N SER A 115 42.17 3.69 9.71
CA SER A 115 43.39 3.18 10.35
C SER A 115 43.45 1.66 10.53
N ALA A 116 42.35 0.95 10.28
CA ALA A 116 42.31 -0.51 10.46
C ALA A 116 43.30 -1.24 9.55
N PRO A 117 44.11 -2.18 10.09
CA PRO A 117 45.14 -2.91 9.32
C PRO A 117 44.52 -3.88 8.30
N VAL A 118 43.30 -4.33 8.52
CA VAL A 118 42.55 -5.20 7.60
C VAL A 118 41.21 -4.58 7.30
N LYS A 119 40.92 -4.36 6.02
CA LYS A 119 39.64 -3.80 5.53
C LYS A 119 39.06 -4.77 4.53
N ILE A 120 37.77 -5.08 4.72
CA ILE A 120 37.00 -5.91 3.80
C ILE A 120 35.77 -5.14 3.40
N SER A 121 35.59 -4.96 2.10
CA SER A 121 34.35 -4.36 1.54
C SER A 121 33.59 -5.39 0.73
N ARG A 122 32.30 -5.53 0.98
CA ARG A 122 31.42 -6.44 0.26
C ARG A 122 30.09 -5.76 -0.02
N ARG A 123 29.55 -6.00 -1.20
CA ARG A 123 28.15 -5.68 -1.51
C ARG A 123 27.31 -6.93 -1.28
N LEU A 124 26.31 -6.80 -0.42
CA LEU A 124 25.35 -7.87 -0.14
C LEU A 124 24.02 -7.48 -0.79
N ASN A 125 23.46 -8.37 -1.59
CA ASN A 125 22.15 -8.19 -2.18
C ASN A 125 21.20 -9.24 -1.60
N MET A 126 20.07 -8.79 -1.08
CA MET A 126 18.96 -9.65 -0.71
C MET A 126 17.82 -9.42 -1.70
N SER A 127 17.28 -10.49 -2.26
CA SER A 127 16.08 -10.42 -3.07
C SER A 127 14.87 -10.08 -2.20
N ARG A 128 13.85 -9.48 -2.81
CA ARG A 128 12.55 -9.33 -2.16
C ARG A 128 12.01 -10.72 -1.85
N GLN A 129 11.45 -10.87 -0.65
CA GLN A 129 10.85 -12.12 -0.19
C GLN A 129 9.35 -11.90 0.04
N CYS A 130 8.57 -12.93 -0.25
CA CYS A 130 7.15 -13.00 0.08
C CYS A 130 6.96 -13.86 1.33
N MET A 131 6.17 -13.40 2.28
CA MET A 131 5.89 -14.14 3.51
C MET A 131 5.00 -15.36 3.27
N ALA A 132 4.22 -15.38 2.19
CA ALA A 132 3.31 -16.47 1.78
C ALA A 132 2.55 -17.11 2.97
N PRO A 133 1.79 -16.35 3.76
CA PRO A 133 1.08 -16.86 4.91
C PRO A 133 0.05 -17.92 4.48
N LEU A 134 -0.10 -18.98 5.27
CA LEU A 134 -1.12 -19.99 5.03
C LEU A 134 -2.53 -19.47 5.31
N GLU A 135 -2.67 -18.59 6.30
CA GLU A 135 -3.90 -17.88 6.58
C GLU A 135 -4.12 -16.74 5.59
N GLY A 136 -5.23 -16.77 4.86
CA GLY A 136 -5.65 -15.68 4.01
C GLY A 136 -6.16 -14.48 4.83
N ARG A 137 -6.24 -13.33 4.17
CA ARG A 137 -6.84 -12.13 4.77
C ARG A 137 -8.35 -12.20 4.69
N GLY A 138 -9.01 -11.84 5.78
CA GLY A 138 -10.46 -11.75 5.84
C GLY A 138 -10.88 -10.64 6.78
N VAL A 139 -12.02 -10.05 6.48
CA VAL A 139 -12.64 -9.00 7.28
C VAL A 139 -14.15 -9.27 7.34
N LEU A 140 -14.73 -9.13 8.53
CA LEU A 140 -16.16 -9.03 8.73
C LEU A 140 -16.46 -7.65 9.31
N ALA A 141 -17.33 -6.91 8.66
CA ALA A 141 -17.75 -5.58 9.10
C ALA A 141 -19.25 -5.54 9.29
N GLU A 142 -19.69 -4.94 10.39
CA GLU A 142 -21.09 -4.74 10.75
C GLU A 142 -21.31 -3.27 11.13
N TRP A 143 -22.28 -2.62 10.48
CA TRP A 143 -22.73 -1.29 10.86
C TRP A 143 -23.97 -1.36 11.72
N ASN A 144 -23.91 -0.75 12.91
CA ASN A 144 -25.03 -0.64 13.81
C ASN A 144 -25.69 0.73 13.70
N GLU A 145 -26.80 0.80 12.99
CA GLU A 145 -27.58 2.02 12.76
C GLU A 145 -28.00 2.74 14.05
N ARG A 146 -28.34 1.98 15.09
CA ARG A 146 -28.86 2.54 16.34
C ARG A 146 -27.80 3.23 17.17
N THR A 147 -26.59 2.68 17.19
CA THR A 147 -25.46 3.21 17.96
C THR A 147 -24.48 4.02 17.12
N HIS A 148 -24.66 4.03 15.79
CA HIS A 148 -23.75 4.61 14.82
C HIS A 148 -22.31 4.06 15.00
N GLN A 149 -22.21 2.73 15.14
CA GLN A 149 -20.93 2.08 15.35
C GLN A 149 -20.61 1.11 14.23
N LEU A 150 -19.36 1.15 13.78
CA LEU A 150 -18.77 0.19 12.88
C LEU A 150 -17.98 -0.84 13.69
N VAL A 151 -18.42 -2.10 13.68
CA VAL A 151 -17.70 -3.21 14.30
C VAL A 151 -16.94 -3.98 13.21
N VAL A 152 -15.64 -4.08 13.35
CA VAL A 152 -14.77 -4.75 12.37
C VAL A 152 -14.01 -5.89 13.04
N TYR A 153 -14.21 -7.11 12.53
CA TYR A 153 -13.46 -8.30 12.92
C TYR A 153 -12.39 -8.58 11.87
N THR A 154 -11.14 -8.56 12.26
CA THR A 154 -10.00 -8.78 11.35
C THR A 154 -8.81 -9.38 12.09
N ALA A 155 -8.01 -10.19 11.41
CA ALA A 155 -6.74 -10.67 11.92
C ALA A 155 -5.69 -9.55 11.80
N THR A 156 -5.23 -9.03 12.94
CA THR A 156 -4.21 -7.98 12.98
C THR A 156 -3.39 -8.04 14.27
N GLN A 157 -2.13 -7.62 14.18
CA GLN A 157 -1.25 -7.42 15.35
C GLN A 157 -1.38 -5.99 15.93
N LEU A 158 -2.02 -5.07 15.21
CA LEU A 158 -2.02 -3.64 15.50
C LEU A 158 -3.45 -3.06 15.51
N PRO A 159 -4.34 -3.51 16.42
CA PRO A 159 -5.75 -3.13 16.39
C PRO A 159 -5.98 -1.62 16.50
N HIS A 160 -5.16 -0.91 17.29
CA HIS A 160 -5.31 0.54 17.46
C HIS A 160 -4.95 1.30 16.18
N ILE A 161 -3.89 0.90 15.47
CA ILE A 161 -3.50 1.51 14.19
C ILE A 161 -4.56 1.25 13.12
N ILE A 162 -5.13 0.03 13.08
CA ILE A 162 -6.23 -0.28 12.17
C ILE A 162 -7.46 0.58 12.45
N ARG A 163 -7.82 0.76 13.72
CA ARG A 163 -8.94 1.63 14.12
C ARG A 163 -8.72 3.07 13.66
N THR A 164 -7.55 3.64 13.94
CA THR A 164 -7.19 4.98 13.49
C THR A 164 -7.23 5.10 11.96
N GLY A 165 -6.66 4.12 11.25
CA GLY A 165 -6.68 4.10 9.78
C GLY A 165 -8.10 4.02 9.21
N LEU A 166 -8.97 3.20 9.79
CA LEU A 166 -10.39 3.12 9.39
C LEU A 166 -11.12 4.45 9.65
N SER A 167 -10.91 5.05 10.84
CA SER A 167 -11.46 6.36 11.18
C SER A 167 -11.05 7.43 10.15
N GLU A 168 -9.78 7.49 9.79
CA GLU A 168 -9.25 8.45 8.82
C GLU A 168 -9.81 8.21 7.41
N CYS A 169 -9.83 6.96 6.94
CA CYS A 169 -10.29 6.61 5.60
C CYS A 169 -11.80 6.82 5.43
N LEU A 170 -12.60 6.48 6.45
CA LEU A 170 -14.06 6.54 6.39
C LEU A 170 -14.63 7.87 6.90
N GLY A 171 -13.80 8.72 7.53
CA GLY A 171 -14.25 9.96 8.13
C GLY A 171 -15.15 9.76 9.36
N LEU A 172 -14.97 8.63 10.08
CA LEU A 172 -15.70 8.30 11.29
C LEU A 172 -14.89 8.71 12.53
N GLU A 173 -15.57 8.92 13.66
CA GLU A 173 -14.90 9.07 14.94
C GLU A 173 -14.32 7.71 15.38
N GLU A 174 -13.14 7.67 16.02
CA GLU A 174 -12.56 6.41 16.53
C GLU A 174 -13.42 5.68 17.57
N SER A 175 -14.39 6.38 18.13
CA SER A 175 -15.37 5.86 19.10
C SER A 175 -16.63 5.31 18.45
N SER A 176 -16.77 5.46 17.14
CA SER A 176 -17.95 5.06 16.36
C SER A 176 -17.91 3.61 15.97
#